data_ae06cf6f028ea1f1f6f6dce3e64a0696
#
_entry.id   ae06cf6f028ea1f1f6f6dce3e64a0696
#
_cell.length_a   1.000
_cell.length_b   1.000
_cell.length_c   1.000
_cell.angle_alpha   90.00
_cell.angle_beta   90.00
_cell.angle_gamma   90.00
#
_symmetry.space_group_name_H-M   'P 1'
#
loop_
_entity.id
_entity.type
_entity.pdbx_description
1 polymer ?
#
loop_
_entity_poly.entity_id
_entity_poly.type
_entity_poly.pdbx_seq_one_letter_code
_entity_poly.pdbx_strand_id
1 'polypeptide(L)' 'MSKQDYPLGQNLKKLREKKGLSQDRLAKLADVANNTIIKIEQGENENPTLETLKKIAKALEVSVDELIG' A
#
# COMPACT_ATOMS: atom_id res chain seq x y z
N MET A 1 -6.26 -5.29 -21.02
CA MET A 1 -6.11 -5.26 -20.64
C MET A 1 -5.89 -5.25 -19.75
N SER A 2 -5.92 -5.25 -19.38
CA SER A 2 -5.75 -5.12 -18.64
C SER A 2 -5.64 -5.10 -17.77
N LYS A 3 -5.48 -5.25 -17.53
CA LYS A 3 -5.30 -5.24 -16.65
C LYS A 3 -4.80 -4.70 -15.54
N GLN A 4 -4.50 -4.19 -15.34
CA GLN A 4 -4.04 -3.57 -14.32
C GLN A 4 -4.92 -2.68 -13.80
N ASP A 5 -5.79 -3.11 -13.12
CA ASP A 5 -6.95 -2.37 -12.78
C ASP A 5 -6.84 -1.71 -11.42
N TYR A 6 -5.80 -1.99 -10.65
CA TYR A 6 -5.62 -1.37 -9.34
C TYR A 6 -4.16 -1.04 -9.13
N PRO A 7 -3.71 0.02 -9.82
CA PRO A 7 -2.29 0.39 -9.77
C PRO A 7 -1.80 0.70 -8.35
N LEU A 8 -2.65 1.26 -7.49
CA LEU A 8 -2.26 1.51 -6.12
C LEU A 8 -1.87 0.21 -5.42
N GLY A 9 -2.68 -0.83 -5.56
CA GLY A 9 -2.41 -2.12 -4.93
C GLY A 9 -1.12 -2.74 -5.43
N GLN A 10 -0.91 -2.66 -6.74
CA GLN A 10 0.31 -3.20 -7.34
C GLN A 10 1.55 -2.43 -6.90
N ASN A 11 1.45 -1.11 -6.85
CA ASN A 11 2.57 -0.28 -6.41
C ASN A 11 2.88 -0.56 -4.94
N LEU A 12 1.85 -0.65 -4.12
CA LEU A 12 2.04 -0.94 -2.71
C LEU A 12 2.77 -2.25 -2.52
N LYS A 13 2.33 -3.27 -3.22
CA LYS A 13 2.95 -4.60 -3.10
C LYS A 13 4.42 -4.55 -3.53
N LYS A 14 4.71 -3.90 -4.65
CA LYS A 14 6.08 -3.80 -5.14
C LYS A 14 6.98 -3.08 -4.15
N LEU A 15 6.52 -1.95 -3.63
CA LEU A 15 7.32 -1.18 -2.68
C LEU A 15 7.53 -1.96 -1.39
N ARG A 16 6.48 -2.65 -0.94
CA ARG A 16 6.56 -3.46 0.27
C ARG A 16 7.57 -4.58 0.11
N GLU A 17 7.48 -5.32 -1.00
CA GLU A 17 8.39 -6.44 -1.26
C GLU A 17 9.83 -5.96 -1.44
N LYS A 18 10.00 -4.80 -2.06
CA LYS A 18 11.32 -4.23 -2.24
C LYS A 18 11.98 -3.94 -0.90
N LYS A 19 11.18 -3.59 0.10
CA LYS A 19 11.67 -3.36 1.46
C LYS A 19 11.78 -4.65 2.28
N GLY A 20 11.37 -5.77 1.71
CA GLY A 20 11.43 -7.05 2.42
C GLY A 20 10.42 -7.17 3.53
N LEU A 21 9.29 -6.47 3.42
CA LEU A 21 8.28 -6.46 4.47
C LEU A 21 7.11 -7.39 4.13
N SER A 22 6.61 -8.08 5.16
CA SER A 22 5.33 -8.78 5.02
C SER A 22 4.20 -7.77 5.12
N GLN A 23 3.00 -8.20 4.75
CA GLN A 23 1.82 -7.34 4.89
C GLN A 23 1.60 -6.94 6.34
N ASP A 24 1.73 -7.91 7.24
CA ASP A 24 1.54 -7.66 8.66
C ASP A 24 2.58 -6.68 9.20
N ARG A 25 3.83 -6.84 8.78
CA ARG A 25 4.89 -5.97 9.25
C ARG A 25 4.67 -4.55 8.78
N LEU A 26 4.30 -4.38 7.51
CA LEU A 26 4.02 -3.05 6.98
C LEU A 26 2.86 -2.40 7.74
N ALA A 27 1.80 -3.19 8.00
CA ALA A 27 0.65 -2.67 8.72
C ALA A 27 1.05 -2.13 10.08
N LYS A 28 1.90 -2.87 10.79
CA LYS A 28 2.37 -2.43 12.11
C LYS A 28 3.22 -1.16 12.00
N LEU A 29 4.12 -1.11 11.03
CA LEU A 29 4.95 0.06 10.86
C LEU A 29 4.14 1.29 10.47
N ALA A 30 3.08 1.09 9.68
CA ALA A 30 2.23 2.19 9.23
C ALA A 30 1.14 2.54 10.22
N ASP A 31 0.98 1.73 11.25
CA ASP A 31 -0.08 1.92 12.25
C ASP A 31 -1.46 1.87 11.59
N VAL A 32 -1.67 0.86 10.77
CA VAL A 32 -2.96 0.59 10.14
C VAL A 32 -3.28 -0.89 10.35
N ALA A 33 -4.54 -1.26 10.14
CA ALA A 33 -4.94 -2.65 10.29
C ALA A 33 -4.31 -3.50 9.19
N ASN A 34 -3.93 -4.73 9.52
CA ASN A 34 -3.40 -5.65 8.53
C ASN A 34 -4.36 -5.83 7.37
N ASN A 35 -5.66 -5.91 7.67
CA ASN A 35 -6.67 -6.07 6.64
C ASN A 35 -6.71 -4.89 5.67
N THR A 36 -6.34 -3.70 6.14
CA THR A 36 -6.25 -2.53 5.27
C THR A 36 -5.22 -2.74 4.17
N ILE A 37 -4.04 -3.24 4.53
CA ILE A 37 -2.99 -3.51 3.55
C ILE A 37 -3.46 -4.59 2.57
N ILE A 38 -4.04 -5.66 3.10
CA ILE A 38 -4.50 -6.77 2.27
C ILE A 38 -5.52 -6.30 1.24
N LYS A 39 -6.52 -5.53 1.68
CA LYS A 39 -7.57 -5.07 0.79
C LYS A 39 -7.05 -4.13 -0.28
N ILE A 40 -6.11 -3.27 0.07
CA ILE A 40 -5.52 -2.37 -0.92
C ILE A 40 -4.76 -3.17 -1.97
N GLU A 41 -3.95 -4.13 -1.54
CA GLU A 41 -3.16 -4.92 -2.48
C GLU A 41 -4.03 -5.80 -3.38
N GLN A 42 -5.17 -6.26 -2.86
CA GLN A 42 -6.07 -7.08 -3.65
C GLN A 42 -6.99 -6.26 -4.58
N GLY A 43 -6.93 -4.95 -4.49
CA GLY A 43 -7.77 -4.09 -5.30
C GLY A 43 -9.18 -3.92 -4.76
N GLU A 44 -9.46 -4.43 -3.56
CA GLU A 44 -10.77 -4.27 -2.95
C GLU A 44 -10.99 -2.87 -2.42
N ASN A 45 -9.91 -2.20 -2.02
CA ASN A 45 -9.99 -0.82 -1.58
C ASN A 45 -9.07 -0.01 -2.49
N GLU A 46 -9.67 0.65 -3.48
CA GLU A 46 -8.92 1.46 -4.45
C GLU A 46 -8.80 2.92 -4.03
N ASN A 47 -9.53 3.31 -2.98
CA ASN A 47 -9.56 4.69 -2.54
C ASN A 47 -9.42 4.80 -1.03
N PRO A 48 -8.28 4.38 -0.46
CA PRO A 48 -8.05 4.60 0.96
C PRO A 48 -7.96 6.10 1.23
N THR A 49 -8.18 6.49 2.48
CA THR A 49 -8.11 7.89 2.84
C THR A 49 -6.70 8.42 2.67
N LEU A 50 -6.59 9.75 2.52
CA LEU A 50 -5.29 10.38 2.42
C LEU A 50 -4.46 10.09 3.67
N GLU A 51 -5.09 10.09 4.83
CA GLU A 51 -4.38 9.78 6.07
C GLU A 51 -3.75 8.39 6.02
N THR A 52 -4.51 7.40 5.55
CA THR A 52 -4.01 6.04 5.40
C THR A 52 -2.84 6.00 4.42
N LEU A 53 -2.97 6.69 3.28
CA LEU A 53 -1.91 6.74 2.29
C LEU A 53 -0.64 7.36 2.85
N LYS A 54 -0.78 8.43 3.63
CA LYS A 54 0.37 9.08 4.24
C LYS A 54 1.09 8.17 5.21
N LYS A 55 0.33 7.43 6.01
CA LYS A 55 0.90 6.50 6.98
C LYS A 55 1.70 5.39 6.27
N ILE A 56 1.12 4.86 5.21
CA ILE A 56 1.77 3.78 4.46
C ILE A 56 3.01 4.30 3.75
N ALA A 57 2.91 5.46 3.11
CA ALA A 57 4.04 6.04 2.40
C ALA A 57 5.19 6.31 3.35
N LYS A 58 4.89 6.84 4.54
CA LYS A 58 5.91 7.11 5.53
C LYS A 58 6.61 5.82 5.97
N ALA A 59 5.82 4.77 6.19
CA ALA A 59 6.38 3.49 6.61
C ALA A 59 7.28 2.90 5.53
N LEU A 60 6.94 3.13 4.26
CA LEU A 60 7.75 2.67 3.14
C LEU A 60 8.87 3.63 2.76
N GLU A 61 8.90 4.80 3.39
CA GLU A 61 9.91 5.82 3.13
C GLU A 61 9.85 6.32 1.68
N VAL A 62 8.63 6.47 1.19
CA VAL A 62 8.40 7.01 -0.16
C VAL A 62 7.38 8.13 -0.05
N SER A 63 7.23 8.89 -1.14
CA SER A 63 6.20 9.93 -1.19
C SER A 63 4.84 9.27 -1.48
N VAL A 64 3.77 10.00 -1.18
CA VAL A 64 2.44 9.52 -1.56
C VAL A 64 2.35 9.40 -3.07
N ASP A 65 2.99 10.32 -3.81
CA ASP A 65 3.00 10.26 -5.27
C ASP A 65 3.60 8.96 -5.79
N GLU A 66 4.71 8.52 -5.18
CA GLU A 66 5.32 7.25 -5.58
C GLU A 66 4.39 6.08 -5.28
N LEU A 67 3.68 6.16 -4.18
CA LEU A 67 2.79 5.09 -3.78
C LEU A 67 1.61 4.96 -4.72
N ILE A 68 1.01 6.06 -5.09
CA ILE A 68 -0.18 6.01 -5.94
C ILE A 68 0.15 5.93 -7.43
N GLY A 69 1.40 6.09 -7.79
CA GLY A 69 1.85 5.94 -9.14
C GLY A 69 1.72 7.16 -9.96
#